data_eb14fdb36e71020f6cd9146b815971fa
#
_entry.id   eb14fdb36e71020f6cd9146b815971fa
#
_cell.length_a   1.000
_cell.length_b   1.000
_cell.length_c   1.000
_cell.angle_alpha   90.00
_cell.angle_beta   90.00
_cell.angle_gamma   90.00
#
_symmetry.space_group_name_H-M   'P 1'
#
loop_
_entity.id
_entity.type
_entity.pdbx_description
1 polymer ?
#
loop_
_entity_poly.entity_id
_entity_poly.type
_entity_poly.pdbx_seq_one_letter_code
_entity_poly.pdbx_strand_id
1 'polypeptide(L)'
;MAKVYKNDKNFLIIEMDGAEASNLGFGIEVTGCLNVIVCGSCNASIEHKKIFYVACINEVLCENCITDYVKNMSHYTDDDSLKYEINHFNIVAQKLGISEKAVLTTDKKIVITT
;
A
#
# COMPACT_ATOMS: atom_id res chain seq x y z
N MET A 1 -3.29 -0.46 -13.89
CA MET A 1 -1.83 -0.55 -13.78
C MET A 1 -1.35 0.07 -12.46
N ALA A 2 -0.54 -0.65 -11.73
CA ALA A 2 -0.08 -0.19 -10.42
C ALA A 2 0.92 0.96 -10.52
N LYS A 3 0.85 1.87 -9.57
CA LYS A 3 1.78 3.01 -9.51
C LYS A 3 1.93 3.48 -8.08
N VAL A 4 3.05 4.15 -7.81
CA VAL A 4 3.28 4.76 -6.51
C VAL A 4 2.31 5.93 -6.32
N TYR A 5 1.61 5.94 -5.21
CA TYR A 5 0.72 7.04 -4.83
C TYR A 5 1.51 8.03 -3.98
N LYS A 6 1.86 9.16 -4.58
CA LYS A 6 2.66 10.18 -3.89
C LYS A 6 1.79 11.02 -2.97
N ASN A 7 2.33 11.33 -1.80
CA ASN A 7 1.64 12.14 -0.81
C ASN A 7 2.64 13.02 -0.06
N ASP A 8 2.15 14.05 0.58
CA ASP A 8 2.99 15.06 1.25
C ASP A 8 3.61 14.58 2.56
N LYS A 9 3.20 13.43 3.07
CA LYS A 9 3.75 12.86 4.31
C LYS A 9 4.76 11.75 4.07
N ASN A 10 5.05 11.44 2.81
CA ASN A 10 6.02 10.41 2.41
C ASN A 10 5.66 8.99 2.86
N PHE A 11 4.38 8.70 3.07
CA PHE A 11 3.95 7.31 3.24
C PHE A 11 4.20 6.55 1.94
N LEU A 12 4.67 5.31 2.05
CA LEU A 12 4.83 4.43 0.91
C LEU A 12 3.52 3.73 0.61
N ILE A 13 2.86 4.17 -0.45
CA ILE A 13 1.53 3.70 -0.83
C ILE A 13 1.55 3.36 -2.32
N ILE A 14 0.93 2.24 -2.69
CA ILE A 14 0.81 1.82 -4.08
C ILE A 14 -0.66 1.76 -4.45
N GLU A 15 -1.02 2.46 -5.52
CA GLU A 15 -2.35 2.38 -6.11
C GLU A 15 -2.38 1.20 -7.09
N MET A 16 -3.40 0.34 -6.97
CA MET A 16 -3.54 -0.84 -7.81
C MET A 16 -5.01 -1.15 -8.06
N ASP A 17 -5.27 -2.08 -8.97
CA ASP A 17 -6.63 -2.57 -9.22
C ASP A 17 -6.89 -3.89 -8.48
N GLY A 18 -8.13 -4.39 -8.60
CA GLY A 18 -8.52 -5.62 -7.91
C GLY A 18 -7.77 -6.85 -8.37
N ALA A 19 -7.46 -6.96 -9.66
CA ALA A 19 -6.71 -8.10 -10.17
C ALA A 19 -5.29 -8.13 -9.60
N GLU A 20 -4.65 -6.98 -9.54
CA GLU A 20 -3.30 -6.85 -8.98
C GLU A 20 -3.30 -7.18 -7.48
N ALA A 21 -4.27 -6.67 -6.74
CA ALA A 21 -4.38 -6.96 -5.30
C ALA A 21 -4.67 -8.44 -5.05
N SER A 22 -5.51 -9.07 -5.88
CA SER A 22 -5.81 -10.49 -5.77
C SER A 22 -4.56 -11.34 -6.00
N ASN A 23 -3.75 -10.99 -7.00
CA ASN A 23 -2.50 -11.70 -7.30
C ASN A 23 -1.48 -11.57 -6.16
N LEU A 24 -1.59 -10.54 -5.35
CA LEU A 24 -0.73 -10.36 -4.18
C LEU A 24 -1.25 -11.11 -2.94
N GLY A 25 -2.42 -11.75 -3.03
CA GLY A 25 -3.00 -12.51 -1.92
C GLY A 25 -3.92 -11.71 -1.01
N PHE A 26 -4.33 -10.51 -1.41
CA PHE A 26 -5.26 -9.70 -0.60
C PHE A 26 -6.73 -10.11 -0.79
N GLY A 27 -7.02 -10.93 -1.79
CA GLY A 27 -8.37 -11.39 -2.01
C GLY A 27 -8.80 -12.42 -0.97
N ILE A 28 -10.06 -12.37 -0.57
CA ILE A 28 -10.69 -13.35 0.32
C ILE A 28 -11.69 -14.15 -0.51
N GLU A 29 -11.60 -15.47 -0.50
CA GLU A 29 -12.56 -16.32 -1.16
C GLU A 29 -13.78 -16.50 -0.24
N VAL A 30 -14.93 -16.05 -0.69
CA VAL A 30 -16.19 -16.24 0.01
C VAL A 30 -16.96 -17.33 -0.73
N THR A 31 -17.58 -18.25 0.00
CA THR A 31 -18.28 -19.41 -0.56
C THR A 31 -19.22 -19.00 -1.70
N GLY A 32 -18.94 -19.53 -2.90
CA GLY A 32 -19.75 -19.27 -4.09
C GLY A 32 -19.52 -17.94 -4.76
N CYS A 33 -18.57 -17.15 -4.33
CA CYS A 33 -18.26 -15.84 -4.90
C CYS A 33 -16.81 -15.75 -5.34
N LEU A 34 -16.53 -14.84 -6.27
CA LEU A 34 -15.16 -14.52 -6.68
C LEU A 34 -14.42 -13.84 -5.53
N ASN A 35 -13.11 -13.74 -5.67
CA ASN A 35 -12.28 -13.07 -4.69
C ASN A 35 -12.81 -11.69 -4.31
N VAL A 36 -13.08 -11.51 -3.03
CA VAL A 36 -13.53 -10.24 -2.48
C VAL A 36 -12.34 -9.56 -1.83
N ILE A 37 -12.14 -8.28 -2.11
CA ILE A 37 -11.10 -7.49 -1.48
C ILE A 37 -11.79 -6.46 -0.60
N VAL A 38 -11.39 -6.44 0.68
CA VAL A 38 -12.03 -5.63 1.70
C VAL A 38 -11.07 -4.57 2.19
N CYS A 39 -11.56 -3.32 2.29
CA CYS A 39 -10.78 -2.24 2.90
C CYS A 39 -10.46 -2.57 4.35
N GLY A 40 -9.19 -2.46 4.72
CA GLY A 40 -8.73 -2.77 6.08
C GLY A 40 -9.26 -1.82 7.15
N SER A 41 -9.85 -0.70 6.75
CA SER A 41 -10.37 0.31 7.69
C SER A 41 -11.90 0.27 7.80
N CYS A 42 -12.61 0.40 6.68
CA CYS A 42 -14.08 0.49 6.70
C CYS A 42 -14.79 -0.81 6.32
N ASN A 43 -14.04 -1.84 5.96
CA ASN A 43 -14.57 -3.16 5.56
C ASN A 43 -15.45 -3.15 4.31
N ALA A 44 -15.39 -2.09 3.51
CA ALA A 44 -16.12 -2.04 2.24
C ALA A 44 -15.46 -2.95 1.21
N SER A 45 -16.26 -3.54 0.32
CA SER A 45 -15.75 -4.33 -0.81
C SER A 45 -15.18 -3.39 -1.86
N ILE A 46 -13.93 -3.60 -2.25
CA ILE A 46 -13.21 -2.67 -3.13
C ILE A 46 -12.57 -3.35 -4.35
N GLU A 47 -12.92 -4.60 -4.64
CA GLU A 47 -12.34 -5.38 -5.74
C GLU A 47 -12.56 -4.76 -7.12
N HIS A 48 -13.55 -3.90 -7.27
CA HIS A 48 -13.86 -3.20 -8.54
C HIS A 48 -13.51 -1.72 -8.49
N LYS A 49 -12.77 -1.29 -7.49
CA LYS A 49 -12.40 0.12 -7.28
C LYS A 49 -10.89 0.26 -7.21
N LYS A 50 -10.43 1.50 -7.11
CA LYS A 50 -9.02 1.76 -6.83
C LYS A 50 -8.68 1.25 -5.43
N ILE A 51 -7.56 0.55 -5.33
CA ILE A 51 -7.10 -0.05 -4.09
C ILE A 51 -5.75 0.58 -3.74
N PHE A 52 -5.59 0.97 -2.49
CA PHE A 52 -4.36 1.62 -2.03
C PHE A 52 -3.68 0.74 -0.99
N TYR A 53 -2.53 0.19 -1.36
CA TYR A 53 -1.72 -0.61 -0.46
C TYR A 53 -0.84 0.30 0.38
N VAL A 54 -0.98 0.22 1.70
CA VAL A 54 -0.22 1.03 2.65
C VAL A 54 0.85 0.14 3.28
N ALA A 55 2.11 0.39 2.91
CA ALA A 55 3.21 -0.48 3.28
C ALA A 55 3.48 -0.51 4.79
N CYS A 56 3.31 0.62 5.48
CA CYS A 56 3.61 0.68 6.91
C CYS A 56 2.66 -0.15 7.77
N ILE A 57 1.47 -0.47 7.30
CA ILE A 57 0.52 -1.35 7.99
C ILE A 57 0.28 -2.65 7.23
N ASN A 58 0.87 -2.80 6.05
CA ASN A 58 0.73 -3.97 5.18
C ASN A 58 -0.74 -4.32 4.92
N GLU A 59 -1.55 -3.32 4.62
CA GLU A 59 -2.98 -3.47 4.36
C GLU A 59 -3.41 -2.66 3.15
N VAL A 60 -4.57 -3.00 2.59
CA VAL A 60 -5.19 -2.27 1.49
C VAL A 60 -6.36 -1.43 2.00
N LEU A 61 -6.49 -0.22 1.48
CA LEU A 61 -7.55 0.71 1.85
C LEU A 61 -8.29 1.20 0.61
N CYS A 62 -9.53 1.64 0.79
CA CYS A 62 -10.28 2.30 -0.27
C CYS A 62 -9.86 3.77 -0.40
N GLU A 63 -10.33 4.43 -1.46
CA GLU A 63 -9.94 5.81 -1.75
C GLU A 63 -10.30 6.78 -0.61
N ASN A 64 -11.48 6.62 -0.02
CA ASN A 64 -11.89 7.48 1.09
C ASN A 64 -11.03 7.27 2.33
N CYS A 65 -10.74 6.02 2.66
CA CYS A 65 -9.94 5.71 3.83
C CYS A 65 -8.48 6.11 3.68
N ILE A 66 -7.92 6.00 2.46
CA ILE A 66 -6.53 6.42 2.24
C ILE A 66 -6.40 7.94 2.37
N THR A 67 -7.38 8.69 1.89
CA THR A 67 -7.39 10.14 2.03
C THR A 67 -7.39 10.54 3.50
N ASP A 68 -8.25 9.93 4.31
CA ASP A 68 -8.30 10.17 5.75
C ASP A 68 -7.01 9.73 6.45
N TYR A 69 -6.45 8.60 6.04
CA TYR A 69 -5.21 8.07 6.62
C TYR A 69 -4.06 9.06 6.43
N VAL A 70 -3.84 9.51 5.20
CA VAL A 70 -2.76 10.44 4.89
C VAL A 70 -2.98 11.77 5.61
N LYS A 71 -4.23 12.23 5.73
CA LYS A 71 -4.55 13.49 6.37
C LYS A 71 -4.32 13.46 7.88
N ASN A 72 -4.69 12.37 8.54
CA ASN A 72 -4.80 12.31 9.99
C ASN A 72 -3.66 11.58 10.69
N MET A 73 -2.95 10.68 9.99
CA MET A 73 -1.90 9.88 10.62
C MET A 73 -0.54 10.53 10.49
N SER A 74 0.26 10.42 11.53
CA SER A 74 1.66 10.87 11.53
C SER A 74 2.55 9.72 11.08
N HIS A 75 3.57 10.03 10.28
CA HIS A 75 4.52 9.03 9.83
C HIS A 75 5.49 8.67 10.96
N TYR A 76 5.81 7.40 11.09
CA TYR A 76 6.75 6.93 12.09
C TYR A 76 8.15 7.46 11.80
N THR A 77 8.94 7.61 12.86
CA THR A 77 10.33 8.12 12.76
C THR A 77 11.38 7.13 13.25
N ASP A 78 10.96 6.02 13.87
CA ASP A 78 11.91 5.02 14.36
C ASP A 78 12.41 4.11 13.23
N ASP A 79 13.66 3.67 13.36
CA ASP A 79 14.33 2.87 12.34
C ASP A 79 13.57 1.58 11.99
N ASP A 80 13.06 0.87 12.98
CA ASP A 80 12.41 -0.41 12.75
C ASP A 80 11.14 -0.24 11.94
N SER A 81 10.33 0.77 12.24
CA SER A 81 9.11 1.05 11.49
C SER A 81 9.41 1.49 10.07
N LEU A 82 10.43 2.32 9.88
CA LEU A 82 10.83 2.77 8.55
C LEU A 82 11.36 1.61 7.70
N LYS A 83 12.15 0.73 8.28
CA LYS A 83 12.67 -0.46 7.58
C LYS A 83 11.55 -1.43 7.23
N TYR A 84 10.58 -1.62 8.12
CA TYR A 84 9.40 -2.45 7.87
C TYR A 84 8.63 -1.92 6.65
N GLU A 85 8.36 -0.63 6.64
CA GLU A 85 7.63 0.02 5.55
C GLU A 85 8.36 -0.13 4.22
N ILE A 86 9.66 0.15 4.21
CA ILE A 86 10.49 0.06 3.01
C ILE A 86 10.53 -1.38 2.48
N ASN A 87 10.71 -2.34 3.37
CA ASN A 87 10.79 -3.74 2.98
C ASN A 87 9.49 -4.21 2.32
N HIS A 88 8.35 -3.90 2.94
CA HIS A 88 7.05 -4.28 2.39
C HIS A 88 6.75 -3.57 1.07
N PHE A 89 7.06 -2.29 0.98
CA PHE A 89 6.89 -1.54 -0.27
C PHE A 89 7.70 -2.18 -1.39
N ASN A 90 8.97 -2.48 -1.15
CA ASN A 90 9.86 -3.01 -2.19
C ASN A 90 9.42 -4.39 -2.65
N ILE A 91 8.96 -5.24 -1.74
CA ILE A 91 8.46 -6.57 -2.09
C ILE A 91 7.23 -6.46 -3.01
N VAL A 92 6.26 -5.64 -2.62
CA VAL A 92 5.02 -5.47 -3.38
C VAL A 92 5.29 -4.79 -4.71
N ALA A 93 6.10 -3.74 -4.71
CA ALA A 93 6.47 -3.02 -5.94
C ALA A 93 7.14 -3.97 -6.94
N GLN A 94 8.05 -4.82 -6.49
CA GLN A 94 8.71 -5.78 -7.36
C GLN A 94 7.71 -6.77 -7.97
N LYS A 95 6.80 -7.28 -7.17
CA LYS A 95 5.76 -8.23 -7.66
C LYS A 95 4.84 -7.58 -8.69
N LEU A 96 4.63 -6.28 -8.60
CA LEU A 96 3.77 -5.54 -9.53
C LEU A 96 4.53 -5.00 -10.75
N GLY A 97 5.84 -5.21 -10.83
CA GLY A 97 6.65 -4.70 -11.93
C GLY A 97 6.93 -3.20 -11.86
N ILE A 98 6.80 -2.61 -10.69
CA ILE A 98 7.14 -1.20 -10.48
C ILE A 98 8.66 -1.10 -10.36
N SER A 99 9.28 -0.23 -11.18
CA SER A 99 10.74 -0.09 -11.21
C SER A 99 11.28 0.73 -10.03
N GLU A 100 10.42 1.50 -9.39
CA GLU A 100 10.80 2.36 -8.27
C GLU A 100 11.08 1.55 -7.02
N LYS A 101 12.09 1.98 -6.27
CA LYS A 101 12.49 1.35 -5.01
C LYS A 101 12.58 2.41 -3.92
N ALA A 102 12.28 2.01 -2.70
CA ALA A 102 12.43 2.86 -1.54
C ALA A 102 13.73 2.53 -0.83
N VAL A 103 14.43 3.56 -0.38
CA VAL A 103 15.66 3.42 0.41
C VAL A 103 15.60 4.36 1.60
N LEU A 104 16.30 3.96 2.67
CA LEU A 104 16.43 4.77 3.87
C LEU A 104 17.75 5.53 3.81
N THR A 105 17.68 6.85 3.91
CA THR A 105 18.90 7.68 3.91
C THR A 105 19.57 7.68 5.30
N THR A 106 20.81 8.21 5.36
CA THR A 106 21.56 8.29 6.62
C THR A 106 20.86 9.21 7.63
N ASP A 107 20.11 10.20 7.17
CA ASP A 107 19.33 11.09 8.05
C ASP A 107 17.91 10.57 8.29
N LYS A 108 17.67 9.28 8.07
CA LYS A 108 16.45 8.55 8.37
C LYS A 108 15.21 9.04 7.60
N LYS A 109 15.42 9.37 6.35
CA LYS A 109 14.33 9.72 5.45
C LYS A 109 14.15 8.65 4.39
N ILE A 110 12.90 8.45 3.96
CA ILE A 110 12.58 7.53 2.89
C ILE A 110 12.68 8.28 1.57
N VAL A 111 13.44 7.72 0.63
CA VAL A 111 13.60 8.26 -0.71
C VAL A 111 13.22 7.18 -1.71
N ILE A 112 12.44 7.56 -2.74
CA ILE A 112 12.07 6.66 -3.83
C ILE A 112 13.00 6.93 -5.01
N THR A 113 13.63 5.87 -5.51
CA THR A 113 14.55 5.94 -6.65
C THR A 113 14.06 5.03 -7.77
N THR A 114 14.50 5.30 -8.99
CA THR A 114 14.20 4.45 -10.15
C THR A 114 15.42 3.69 -10.65
#